data_64b04ff64ebc889716d39243e31d2c46
#
_entry.id   64b04ff64ebc889716d39243e31d2c46
#
_cell.length_a   1.000
_cell.length_b   1.000
_cell.length_c   1.000
_cell.angle_alpha   90.00
_cell.angle_beta   90.00
_cell.angle_gamma   90.00
#
_symmetry.space_group_name_H-M   'P 1'
#
loop_
_entity.id
_entity.type
_entity.pdbx_description
1 polymer ?
#
loop_
_entity_poly.entity_id
_entity_poly.type
_entity_poly.pdbx_seq_one_letter_code
_entity_poly.pdbx_strand_id
1 'polypeptide(L)'
;MSKLKTKKYNAVANAEKDASQTFVKGAAILTLSMVIVKVFGLLDKVILTGIFSGVSFEQAVAGGTETVNFASFGLGLYSNAYEIFVVIFTVATGGLPIAISRLVSESTAQKRFNDVKQIHRVSIPFFVIVGILSFAILVGASFIYVQIIESPYSLLGMLCLSPTVLFGCLVSIYRGYYEGQRNMFPTAVSEIIEATIKLFIGAFLAYIIAHLGMNSYAESGTVFGLYIANQTEAYQTIVSFSVAGAIMGITLGSAASFVFYILKFKIQGDGIPEEYYRNSVEARSKRETFNKILKTAIPVAMGSLIMSVGSLIDQVIVQRVLLNMIETNPQALQAQYSKYFTADMFYADTKTIHTSLWGCYSAALTFLQLVTAVTQVFGSSAMPNVTSAWTKGNKDELKKSIETVIRLTMLFTFPMALGMMALSFPIMGLVYNDPLITDVGGRILLIMGVTTIFGAASTPVCSMLQGIGRVDLPMKLYTVCMAVKIGITWMFVSVPEINVQGATVGSMITYAIMTIVGMYLLIKYSKIKPDLFGTTVKPLIGAIASAASAFGAYHLMESIIGSARMSIAVSLAVSIFVAVIVYIAVLLILRFPQ
;
A
#
# COMPACT_ATOMS: atom_id res chain seq x y z
N MET A 1 34.66 18.30 -44.58
CA MET A 1 33.46 17.43 -44.42
C MET A 1 33.51 16.46 -43.25
N SER A 2 34.65 15.91 -42.85
CA SER A 2 34.76 14.96 -41.72
C SER A 2 34.49 15.60 -40.33
N LYS A 3 35.04 16.77 -40.06
CA LYS A 3 34.85 17.48 -38.77
C LYS A 3 33.40 17.94 -38.49
N LEU A 4 32.61 18.22 -39.52
CA LEU A 4 31.17 18.55 -39.37
C LEU A 4 30.31 17.32 -39.08
N LYS A 5 30.66 16.15 -39.67
CA LYS A 5 29.99 14.88 -39.36
C LYS A 5 30.28 14.41 -37.92
N THR A 6 31.53 14.57 -37.45
CA THR A 6 31.92 14.17 -36.09
C THR A 6 31.29 15.10 -35.02
N LYS A 7 31.17 16.42 -35.31
CA LYS A 7 30.49 17.37 -34.42
C LYS A 7 28.97 17.14 -34.33
N LYS A 8 28.35 16.74 -35.46
CA LYS A 8 26.93 16.35 -35.53
C LYS A 8 26.67 15.01 -34.83
N TYR A 9 27.58 14.05 -34.97
CA TYR A 9 27.51 12.75 -34.30
C TYR A 9 27.67 12.88 -32.77
N ASN A 10 28.60 13.71 -32.32
CA ASN A 10 28.80 13.98 -30.88
C ASN A 10 27.67 14.82 -30.26
N ALA A 11 27.05 15.72 -31.03
CA ALA A 11 25.86 16.46 -30.57
C ALA A 11 24.63 15.53 -30.44
N VAL A 12 24.45 14.58 -31.35
CA VAL A 12 23.39 13.56 -31.28
C VAL A 12 23.65 12.58 -30.11
N ALA A 13 24.90 12.13 -29.95
CA ALA A 13 25.28 11.25 -28.83
C ALA A 13 25.18 11.94 -27.46
N ASN A 14 25.42 13.24 -27.39
CA ASN A 14 25.23 14.02 -26.17
C ASN A 14 23.74 14.32 -25.93
N ALA A 15 22.94 14.58 -26.95
CA ALA A 15 21.48 14.71 -26.83
C ALA A 15 20.83 13.37 -26.42
N GLU A 16 21.33 12.22 -26.90
CA GLU A 16 20.92 10.89 -26.42
C GLU A 16 21.34 10.64 -24.96
N LYS A 17 22.49 11.15 -24.53
CA LYS A 17 22.92 11.10 -23.11
C LYS A 17 22.12 12.03 -22.21
N ASP A 18 21.76 13.20 -22.66
CA ASP A 18 20.97 14.18 -21.88
C ASP A 18 19.47 13.80 -21.84
N ALA A 19 18.94 13.15 -22.87
CA ALA A 19 17.56 12.70 -22.92
C ALA A 19 17.28 11.36 -22.21
N SER A 20 18.29 10.52 -22.00
CA SER A 20 18.16 9.25 -21.29
C SER A 20 18.71 9.38 -19.88
N GLN A 21 17.82 9.46 -18.89
CA GLN A 21 18.20 9.23 -17.50
C GLN A 21 18.93 7.88 -17.44
N THR A 22 20.09 7.83 -16.78
CA THR A 22 20.69 6.53 -16.47
C THR A 22 19.65 5.72 -15.66
N PHE A 23 19.53 4.43 -15.93
CA PHE A 23 18.59 3.53 -15.24
C PHE A 23 18.63 3.71 -13.71
N VAL A 24 19.82 3.87 -13.14
CA VAL A 24 20.03 4.08 -11.70
C VAL A 24 19.39 5.40 -11.23
N LYS A 25 19.52 6.49 -11.99
CA LYS A 25 18.93 7.80 -11.65
C LYS A 25 17.39 7.74 -11.72
N GLY A 26 16.85 7.10 -12.75
CA GLY A 26 15.41 6.90 -12.88
C GLY A 26 14.82 6.05 -11.75
N ALA A 27 15.48 4.94 -11.42
CA ALA A 27 15.08 4.08 -10.30
C ALA A 27 15.15 4.83 -8.95
N ALA A 28 16.18 5.63 -8.73
CA ALA A 28 16.32 6.44 -7.50
C ALA A 28 15.19 7.49 -7.38
N ILE A 29 14.81 8.15 -8.47
CA ILE A 29 13.70 9.12 -8.47
C ILE A 29 12.38 8.44 -8.10
N LEU A 30 12.05 7.29 -8.72
CA LEU A 30 10.84 6.54 -8.39
C LEU A 30 10.85 6.03 -6.96
N THR A 31 11.98 5.52 -6.49
CA THR A 31 12.13 5.07 -5.10
C THR A 31 11.86 6.20 -4.12
N LEU A 32 12.43 7.38 -4.37
CA LEU A 32 12.22 8.54 -3.51
C LEU A 32 10.75 8.99 -3.53
N SER A 33 10.11 9.02 -4.70
CA SER A 33 8.67 9.35 -4.80
C SER A 33 7.82 8.34 -4.03
N MET A 34 8.09 7.05 -4.16
CA MET A 34 7.37 6.00 -3.43
C MET A 34 7.49 6.16 -1.91
N VAL A 35 8.68 6.49 -1.39
CA VAL A 35 8.89 6.74 0.05
C VAL A 35 8.08 7.96 0.50
N ILE A 36 8.14 9.07 -0.24
CA ILE A 36 7.36 10.28 0.06
C ILE A 36 5.86 9.98 0.07
N VAL A 37 5.35 9.27 -0.94
CA VAL A 37 3.93 8.89 -1.03
C VAL A 37 3.51 8.01 0.16
N LYS A 38 4.37 7.08 0.61
CA LYS A 38 4.08 6.25 1.78
C LYS A 38 4.07 7.03 3.09
N VAL A 39 4.98 7.99 3.25
CA VAL A 39 4.99 8.91 4.40
C VAL A 39 3.72 9.77 4.39
N PHE A 40 3.32 10.32 3.24
CA PHE A 40 2.07 11.05 3.12
C PHE A 40 0.85 10.18 3.40
N GLY A 41 0.86 8.91 2.99
CA GLY A 41 -0.20 7.95 3.31
C GLY A 41 -0.32 7.64 4.81
N LEU A 42 0.80 7.61 5.54
CA LEU A 42 0.79 7.49 7.01
C LEU A 42 0.24 8.77 7.66
N LEU A 43 0.73 9.95 7.25
CA LEU A 43 0.25 11.24 7.75
C LEU A 43 -1.25 11.45 7.49
N ASP A 44 -1.73 11.05 6.32
CA ASP A 44 -3.15 11.05 5.96
C ASP A 44 -3.98 10.26 6.99
N LYS A 45 -3.58 9.03 7.31
CA LYS A 45 -4.26 8.23 8.31
C LYS A 45 -4.23 8.84 9.71
N VAL A 46 -3.10 9.45 10.11
CA VAL A 46 -2.98 10.15 11.40
C VAL A 46 -3.96 11.31 11.49
N ILE A 47 -4.01 12.15 10.46
CA ILE A 47 -4.89 13.32 10.42
C ILE A 47 -6.36 12.89 10.38
N LEU A 48 -6.70 11.93 9.53
CA LEU A 48 -8.07 11.42 9.42
C LEU A 48 -8.55 10.79 10.72
N THR A 49 -7.71 10.01 11.39
CA THR A 49 -8.07 9.45 12.72
C THR A 49 -8.33 10.54 13.72
N GLY A 50 -7.51 11.61 13.74
CA GLY A 50 -7.75 12.76 14.60
C GLY A 50 -9.08 13.47 14.31
N ILE A 51 -9.46 13.59 13.04
CA ILE A 51 -10.75 14.17 12.63
C ILE A 51 -11.91 13.26 13.07
N PHE A 52 -11.82 11.96 12.83
CA PHE A 52 -12.87 11.01 13.20
C PHE A 52 -13.00 10.82 14.72
N SER A 53 -11.89 10.91 15.47
CA SER A 53 -11.90 10.92 16.93
C SER A 53 -12.59 12.17 17.50
N GLY A 54 -12.54 13.30 16.79
CA GLY A 54 -13.27 14.51 17.14
C GLY A 54 -14.79 14.37 16.97
N VAL A 55 -15.26 13.39 16.20
CA VAL A 55 -16.68 13.02 16.09
C VAL A 55 -17.00 12.05 17.21
N SER A 56 -17.35 12.58 18.39
CA SER A 56 -17.55 11.80 19.61
C SER A 56 -18.68 12.38 20.45
N PHE A 57 -19.28 11.57 21.31
CA PHE A 57 -20.26 11.99 22.29
C PHE A 57 -20.00 11.34 23.65
N GLU A 58 -20.46 12.00 24.71
CA GLU A 58 -20.41 11.48 26.07
C GLU A 58 -21.67 10.69 26.38
N GLN A 59 -21.52 9.48 26.86
CA GLN A 59 -22.61 8.63 27.31
C GLN A 59 -22.50 8.40 28.81
N ALA A 60 -23.62 8.57 29.50
CA ALA A 60 -23.71 8.27 30.93
C ALA A 60 -23.69 6.75 31.15
N VAL A 61 -22.75 6.25 31.93
CA VAL A 61 -22.63 4.86 32.37
C VAL A 61 -22.69 4.78 33.89
N ALA A 62 -23.00 3.58 34.43
CA ALA A 62 -23.03 3.34 35.84
C ALA A 62 -21.62 3.53 36.44
N GLY A 63 -21.29 4.75 36.87
CA GLY A 63 -19.99 5.09 37.44
C GLY A 63 -19.31 6.35 36.87
N GLY A 64 -19.93 7.01 35.87
CA GLY A 64 -19.38 8.22 35.23
C GLY A 64 -19.89 8.46 33.82
N THR A 65 -19.17 9.26 33.07
CA THR A 65 -19.37 9.48 31.63
C THR A 65 -18.25 8.80 30.84
N GLU A 66 -18.60 8.05 29.81
CA GLU A 66 -17.64 7.49 28.85
C GLU A 66 -17.76 8.22 27.52
N THR A 67 -16.62 8.53 26.89
CA THR A 67 -16.58 9.14 25.56
C THR A 67 -16.57 8.06 24.50
N VAL A 68 -17.63 7.97 23.71
CA VAL A 68 -17.68 7.09 22.53
C VAL A 68 -17.14 7.87 21.34
N ASN A 69 -16.05 7.37 20.73
CA ASN A 69 -15.48 7.95 19.52
C ASN A 69 -15.55 7.00 18.33
N PHE A 70 -15.48 7.54 17.13
CA PHE A 70 -15.65 6.78 15.89
C PHE A 70 -14.40 6.73 15.01
N ALA A 71 -13.20 6.92 15.58
CA ALA A 71 -11.95 6.92 14.84
C ALA A 71 -11.69 5.57 14.15
N SER A 72 -11.80 4.47 14.90
CA SER A 72 -11.63 3.11 14.37
C SER A 72 -12.71 2.76 13.34
N PHE A 73 -13.96 3.17 13.58
CA PHE A 73 -15.07 3.02 12.64
C PHE A 73 -14.80 3.75 11.32
N GLY A 74 -14.38 5.02 11.38
CA GLY A 74 -14.04 5.80 10.19
C GLY A 74 -12.90 5.18 9.38
N LEU A 75 -11.84 4.68 10.03
CA LEU A 75 -10.77 3.95 9.36
C LEU A 75 -11.26 2.63 8.73
N GLY A 76 -12.20 1.94 9.38
CA GLY A 76 -12.84 0.75 8.84
C GLY A 76 -13.63 1.05 7.56
N LEU A 77 -14.47 2.11 7.57
CA LEU A 77 -15.22 2.56 6.40
C LEU A 77 -14.30 2.94 5.23
N TYR A 78 -13.22 3.70 5.55
CA TYR A 78 -12.21 4.09 4.57
C TYR A 78 -11.53 2.87 3.93
N SER A 79 -11.15 1.88 4.75
CA SER A 79 -10.52 0.65 4.28
C SER A 79 -11.48 -0.19 3.44
N ASN A 80 -12.76 -0.28 3.82
CA ASN A 80 -13.79 -0.99 3.07
C ASN A 80 -13.95 -0.43 1.66
N ALA A 81 -14.01 0.89 1.53
CA ALA A 81 -14.10 1.54 0.22
C ALA A 81 -12.84 1.31 -0.63
N TYR A 82 -11.66 1.32 0.00
CA TYR A 82 -10.39 1.19 -0.70
C TYR A 82 -10.14 -0.22 -1.24
N GLU A 83 -10.53 -1.28 -0.52
CA GLU A 83 -10.24 -2.67 -0.93
C GLU A 83 -11.00 -3.09 -2.20
N ILE A 84 -12.30 -2.81 -2.30
CA ILE A 84 -13.04 -3.11 -3.53
C ILE A 84 -12.54 -2.27 -4.71
N PHE A 85 -12.20 -1.01 -4.45
CA PHE A 85 -11.59 -0.15 -5.46
C PHE A 85 -10.29 -0.73 -5.99
N VAL A 86 -9.37 -1.20 -5.12
CA VAL A 86 -8.07 -1.76 -5.53
C VAL A 86 -8.24 -2.94 -6.48
N VAL A 87 -9.22 -3.80 -6.27
CA VAL A 87 -9.49 -4.94 -7.17
C VAL A 87 -9.87 -4.45 -8.56
N ILE A 88 -10.88 -3.58 -8.65
CA ILE A 88 -11.36 -3.06 -9.94
C ILE A 88 -10.28 -2.21 -10.62
N PHE A 89 -9.58 -1.38 -9.85
CA PHE A 89 -8.48 -0.56 -10.33
C PHE A 89 -7.32 -1.40 -10.89
N THR A 90 -6.98 -2.50 -10.21
CA THR A 90 -5.93 -3.43 -10.66
C THR A 90 -6.31 -4.12 -11.97
N VAL A 91 -7.58 -4.50 -12.15
CA VAL A 91 -8.07 -5.04 -13.43
C VAL A 91 -7.93 -4.00 -14.53
N ALA A 92 -8.32 -2.76 -14.24
CA ALA A 92 -8.35 -1.68 -15.20
C ALA A 92 -6.95 -1.17 -15.59
N THR A 93 -6.00 -1.17 -14.65
CA THR A 93 -4.70 -0.50 -14.83
C THR A 93 -3.48 -1.42 -14.69
N GLY A 94 -3.59 -2.58 -14.04
CA GLY A 94 -2.41 -3.36 -13.60
C GLY A 94 -1.47 -3.86 -14.70
N GLY A 95 -1.97 -4.13 -15.90
CA GLY A 95 -1.13 -4.60 -17.02
C GLY A 95 -0.83 -3.53 -18.07
N LEU A 96 -1.61 -2.47 -18.10
CA LEU A 96 -1.64 -1.53 -19.21
C LEU A 96 -0.43 -0.58 -19.25
N PRO A 97 0.00 0.05 -18.13
CA PRO A 97 1.21 0.89 -18.14
C PRO A 97 2.45 0.09 -18.53
N ILE A 98 2.55 -1.15 -18.02
CA ILE A 98 3.67 -2.05 -18.32
C ILE A 98 3.71 -2.42 -19.81
N ALA A 99 2.54 -2.70 -20.40
CA ALA A 99 2.45 -3.00 -21.83
C ALA A 99 2.84 -1.79 -22.69
N ILE A 100 2.35 -0.59 -22.34
CA ILE A 100 2.70 0.64 -23.07
C ILE A 100 4.19 0.93 -22.92
N SER A 101 4.71 0.90 -21.70
CA SER A 101 6.13 1.16 -21.41
C SER A 101 7.04 0.22 -22.22
N ARG A 102 6.71 -1.09 -22.24
CA ARG A 102 7.46 -2.08 -23.01
C ARG A 102 7.42 -1.79 -24.51
N LEU A 103 6.24 -1.54 -25.08
CA LEU A 103 6.08 -1.31 -26.53
C LEU A 103 6.71 0.02 -26.97
N VAL A 104 6.62 1.07 -26.15
CA VAL A 104 7.28 2.35 -26.39
C VAL A 104 8.80 2.17 -26.34
N SER A 105 9.32 1.46 -25.34
CA SER A 105 10.76 1.19 -25.22
C SER A 105 11.28 0.35 -26.39
N GLU A 106 10.54 -0.70 -26.80
CA GLU A 106 10.86 -1.53 -27.97
C GLU A 106 10.89 -0.71 -29.25
N SER A 107 9.84 0.11 -29.50
CA SER A 107 9.74 0.94 -30.70
C SER A 107 10.83 2.02 -30.73
N THR A 108 11.16 2.63 -29.59
CA THR A 108 12.24 3.60 -29.46
C THR A 108 13.60 2.96 -29.75
N ALA A 109 13.87 1.77 -29.22
CA ALA A 109 15.12 1.03 -29.48
C ALA A 109 15.28 0.65 -30.96
N GLN A 110 14.17 0.36 -31.64
CA GLN A 110 14.13 0.08 -33.08
C GLN A 110 14.10 1.34 -33.96
N LYS A 111 14.16 2.56 -33.36
CA LYS A 111 14.03 3.86 -34.04
C LYS A 111 12.71 4.03 -34.82
N ARG A 112 11.65 3.33 -34.40
CA ARG A 112 10.31 3.37 -34.97
C ARG A 112 9.43 4.39 -34.22
N PHE A 113 9.77 5.67 -34.33
CA PHE A 113 9.11 6.73 -33.57
C PHE A 113 7.65 6.95 -33.97
N ASN A 114 7.29 6.67 -35.23
CA ASN A 114 5.89 6.71 -35.68
C ASN A 114 5.04 5.65 -34.96
N ASP A 115 5.62 4.48 -34.61
CA ASP A 115 4.93 3.49 -33.76
C ASP A 115 4.71 4.02 -32.33
N VAL A 116 5.67 4.76 -31.75
CA VAL A 116 5.52 5.37 -30.43
C VAL A 116 4.32 6.30 -30.39
N LYS A 117 4.19 7.20 -31.40
CA LYS A 117 3.04 8.08 -31.54
C LYS A 117 1.73 7.30 -31.76
N GLN A 118 1.79 6.21 -32.51
CA GLN A 118 0.65 5.35 -32.77
C GLN A 118 0.18 4.62 -31.49
N ILE A 119 1.11 4.10 -30.66
CA ILE A 119 0.80 3.47 -29.38
C ILE A 119 0.01 4.42 -28.51
N HIS A 120 0.48 5.66 -28.34
CA HIS A 120 -0.23 6.69 -27.55
C HIS A 120 -1.63 6.97 -28.12
N ARG A 121 -1.75 7.17 -29.44
CA ARG A 121 -3.01 7.49 -30.12
C ARG A 121 -4.04 6.35 -30.04
N VAL A 122 -3.60 5.09 -30.08
CA VAL A 122 -4.48 3.91 -29.98
C VAL A 122 -4.87 3.64 -28.52
N SER A 123 -3.98 3.95 -27.58
CA SER A 123 -4.23 3.70 -26.16
C SER A 123 -5.32 4.60 -25.59
N ILE A 124 -5.39 5.90 -25.95
CA ILE A 124 -6.34 6.85 -25.37
C ILE A 124 -7.80 6.36 -25.46
N PRO A 125 -8.39 6.10 -26.66
CA PRO A 125 -9.79 5.70 -26.73
C PRO A 125 -10.06 4.37 -26.03
N PHE A 126 -9.10 3.44 -26.09
CA PHE A 126 -9.23 2.15 -25.41
C PHE A 126 -9.31 2.31 -23.88
N PHE A 127 -8.41 3.11 -23.29
CA PHE A 127 -8.41 3.32 -21.84
C PHE A 127 -9.60 4.16 -21.36
N VAL A 128 -10.09 5.07 -22.17
CA VAL A 128 -11.35 5.78 -21.88
C VAL A 128 -12.51 4.79 -21.74
N ILE A 129 -12.64 3.87 -22.69
CA ILE A 129 -13.67 2.82 -22.65
C ILE A 129 -13.49 1.92 -21.43
N VAL A 130 -12.28 1.41 -21.18
CA VAL A 130 -11.97 0.58 -20.00
C VAL A 130 -12.25 1.34 -18.72
N GLY A 131 -11.87 2.61 -18.63
CA GLY A 131 -12.10 3.46 -17.47
C GLY A 131 -13.58 3.69 -17.18
N ILE A 132 -14.39 4.00 -18.21
CA ILE A 132 -15.84 4.17 -18.07
C ILE A 132 -16.51 2.86 -17.66
N LEU A 133 -16.12 1.75 -18.28
CA LEU A 133 -16.66 0.43 -17.95
C LEU A 133 -16.32 0.03 -16.51
N SER A 134 -15.05 0.21 -16.11
CA SER A 134 -14.60 -0.09 -14.75
C SER A 134 -15.24 0.83 -13.71
N PHE A 135 -15.46 2.10 -14.02
CA PHE A 135 -16.25 3.00 -13.19
C PHE A 135 -17.67 2.47 -12.97
N ALA A 136 -18.37 2.10 -14.04
CA ALA A 136 -19.72 1.56 -13.94
C ALA A 136 -19.75 0.22 -13.17
N ILE A 137 -18.77 -0.66 -13.39
CA ILE A 137 -18.64 -1.91 -12.64
C ILE A 137 -18.39 -1.63 -11.15
N LEU A 138 -17.53 -0.67 -10.80
CA LEU A 138 -17.26 -0.34 -9.41
C LEU A 138 -18.49 0.22 -8.71
N VAL A 139 -19.24 1.10 -9.36
CA VAL A 139 -20.51 1.61 -8.83
C VAL A 139 -21.49 0.46 -8.57
N GLY A 140 -21.73 -0.42 -9.55
CA GLY A 140 -22.61 -1.57 -9.38
C GLY A 140 -22.15 -2.57 -8.31
N ALA A 141 -20.85 -2.88 -8.32
CA ALA A 141 -20.24 -3.79 -7.35
C ALA A 141 -20.28 -3.24 -5.92
N SER A 142 -20.23 -1.90 -5.73
CA SER A 142 -20.31 -1.27 -4.41
C SER A 142 -21.62 -1.59 -3.70
N PHE A 143 -22.75 -1.58 -4.40
CA PHE A 143 -24.04 -1.94 -3.80
C PHE A 143 -24.11 -3.40 -3.34
N ILE A 144 -23.51 -4.31 -4.10
CA ILE A 144 -23.45 -5.74 -3.76
C ILE A 144 -22.47 -5.95 -2.60
N TYR A 145 -21.31 -5.33 -2.68
CA TYR A 145 -20.25 -5.51 -1.71
C TYR A 145 -20.63 -5.01 -0.31
N VAL A 146 -21.31 -3.87 -0.23
CA VAL A 146 -21.83 -3.33 1.04
C VAL A 146 -22.80 -4.30 1.73
N GLN A 147 -23.62 -5.01 0.96
CA GLN A 147 -24.50 -6.06 1.50
C GLN A 147 -23.72 -7.29 1.95
N ILE A 148 -22.66 -7.66 1.21
CA ILE A 148 -21.82 -8.80 1.57
C ILE A 148 -21.10 -8.55 2.90
N ILE A 149 -20.52 -7.37 3.12
CA ILE A 149 -19.79 -7.04 4.35
C ILE A 149 -20.68 -6.45 5.45
N GLU A 150 -21.95 -6.22 5.19
CA GLU A 150 -22.95 -5.58 6.06
C GLU A 150 -22.48 -4.25 6.68
N SER A 151 -21.82 -3.43 5.87
CA SER A 151 -21.35 -2.11 6.26
C SER A 151 -21.97 -1.00 5.40
N PRO A 152 -23.25 -0.63 5.59
CA PRO A 152 -23.98 0.30 4.74
C PRO A 152 -23.34 1.70 4.70
N TYR A 153 -22.75 2.14 5.80
CA TYR A 153 -22.06 3.43 5.90
C TYR A 153 -20.81 3.54 5.00
N SER A 154 -20.29 2.42 4.47
CA SER A 154 -19.16 2.43 3.53
C SER A 154 -19.55 2.82 2.11
N LEU A 155 -20.85 2.74 1.75
CA LEU A 155 -21.32 2.94 0.37
C LEU A 155 -20.94 4.30 -0.20
N LEU A 156 -21.17 5.37 0.58
CA LEU A 156 -20.90 6.73 0.11
C LEU A 156 -19.42 6.92 -0.25
N GLY A 157 -18.52 6.40 0.58
CA GLY A 157 -17.08 6.40 0.29
C GLY A 157 -16.73 5.65 -1.00
N MET A 158 -17.33 4.48 -1.22
CA MET A 158 -17.11 3.69 -2.44
C MET A 158 -17.58 4.44 -3.70
N LEU A 159 -18.73 5.11 -3.63
CA LEU A 159 -19.24 5.90 -4.74
C LEU A 159 -18.37 7.11 -5.04
N CYS A 160 -17.87 7.82 -4.00
CA CYS A 160 -16.93 8.93 -4.15
C CYS A 160 -15.57 8.50 -4.72
N LEU A 161 -15.17 7.24 -4.47
CA LEU A 161 -13.92 6.69 -5.00
C LEU A 161 -14.04 6.21 -6.45
N SER A 162 -15.25 5.88 -6.90
CA SER A 162 -15.46 5.26 -8.20
C SER A 162 -14.90 6.06 -9.40
N PRO A 163 -15.00 7.40 -9.48
CA PRO A 163 -14.42 8.15 -10.59
C PRO A 163 -12.89 8.08 -10.66
N THR A 164 -12.22 7.73 -9.56
CA THR A 164 -10.77 7.57 -9.51
C THR A 164 -10.28 6.53 -10.51
N VAL A 165 -11.06 5.47 -10.76
CA VAL A 165 -10.68 4.42 -11.72
C VAL A 165 -10.54 4.99 -13.13
N LEU A 166 -11.46 5.88 -13.53
CA LEU A 166 -11.40 6.54 -14.83
C LEU A 166 -10.14 7.40 -14.96
N PHE A 167 -9.89 8.28 -13.98
CA PHE A 167 -8.69 9.12 -13.99
C PHE A 167 -7.41 8.29 -13.92
N GLY A 168 -7.38 7.24 -13.12
CA GLY A 168 -6.24 6.31 -13.01
C GLY A 168 -5.94 5.60 -14.32
N CYS A 169 -6.96 5.16 -15.09
CA CYS A 169 -6.76 4.62 -16.43
C CYS A 169 -6.08 5.63 -17.36
N LEU A 170 -6.54 6.87 -17.34
CA LEU A 170 -5.98 7.92 -18.19
C LEU A 170 -4.55 8.29 -17.79
N VAL A 171 -4.28 8.42 -16.49
CA VAL A 171 -2.92 8.65 -15.95
C VAL A 171 -1.97 7.51 -16.33
N SER A 172 -2.46 6.27 -16.32
CA SER A 172 -1.68 5.08 -16.65
C SER A 172 -1.12 5.08 -18.08
N ILE A 173 -1.82 5.71 -19.04
CA ILE A 173 -1.32 5.88 -20.42
C ILE A 173 -0.03 6.72 -20.41
N TYR A 174 -0.09 7.87 -19.76
CA TYR A 174 1.03 8.80 -19.71
C TYR A 174 2.20 8.26 -18.90
N ARG A 175 1.92 7.61 -17.75
CA ARG A 175 2.97 6.92 -16.97
C ARG A 175 3.70 5.90 -17.84
N GLY A 176 2.98 4.95 -18.44
CA GLY A 176 3.57 3.95 -19.33
C GLY A 176 4.32 4.56 -20.52
N TYR A 177 3.81 5.66 -21.08
CA TYR A 177 4.44 6.37 -22.19
C TYR A 177 5.79 6.99 -21.82
N TYR A 178 5.86 7.77 -20.72
CA TYR A 178 7.10 8.40 -20.26
C TYR A 178 8.11 7.39 -19.70
N GLU A 179 7.64 6.38 -18.97
CA GLU A 179 8.49 5.28 -18.47
C GLU A 179 9.13 4.48 -19.62
N GLY A 180 8.35 4.24 -20.68
CA GLY A 180 8.85 3.59 -21.89
C GLY A 180 9.95 4.39 -22.61
N GLN A 181 9.94 5.71 -22.47
CA GLN A 181 11.02 6.60 -22.92
C GLN A 181 12.18 6.72 -21.92
N ARG A 182 12.16 5.95 -20.81
CA ARG A 182 13.13 6.01 -19.69
C ARG A 182 13.11 7.36 -18.94
N ASN A 183 12.02 8.10 -19.03
CA ASN A 183 11.81 9.34 -18.29
C ASN A 183 10.85 9.11 -17.12
N MET A 184 11.43 8.83 -15.94
CA MET A 184 10.68 8.51 -14.72
C MET A 184 10.19 9.76 -13.95
N PHE A 185 10.70 10.94 -14.30
CA PHE A 185 10.41 12.18 -13.58
C PHE A 185 8.92 12.56 -13.61
N PRO A 186 8.19 12.49 -14.75
CA PRO A 186 6.76 12.81 -14.76
C PRO A 186 5.93 11.85 -13.91
N THR A 187 6.30 10.56 -13.86
CA THR A 187 5.63 9.58 -13.00
C THR A 187 5.81 9.95 -11.53
N ALA A 188 7.04 10.24 -11.09
CA ALA A 188 7.32 10.64 -9.71
C ALA A 188 6.56 11.91 -9.31
N VAL A 189 6.56 12.94 -10.17
CA VAL A 189 5.82 14.19 -9.90
C VAL A 189 4.31 13.95 -9.82
N SER A 190 3.75 13.13 -10.72
CA SER A 190 2.32 12.82 -10.72
C SER A 190 1.89 12.09 -9.44
N GLU A 191 2.70 11.17 -8.92
CA GLU A 191 2.44 10.46 -7.67
C GLU A 191 2.49 11.40 -6.46
N ILE A 192 3.45 12.32 -6.43
CA ILE A 192 3.55 13.32 -5.35
C ILE A 192 2.36 14.29 -5.39
N ILE A 193 1.93 14.75 -6.58
CA ILE A 193 0.73 15.60 -6.72
C ILE A 193 -0.49 14.87 -6.18
N GLU A 194 -0.69 13.61 -6.59
CA GLU A 194 -1.82 12.78 -6.14
C GLU A 194 -1.82 12.63 -4.62
N ALA A 195 -0.67 12.29 -4.02
CA ALA A 195 -0.55 12.10 -2.59
C ALA A 195 -0.71 13.42 -1.81
N THR A 196 -0.21 14.55 -2.34
CA THR A 196 -0.33 15.87 -1.72
C THR A 196 -1.80 16.32 -1.68
N ILE A 197 -2.50 16.20 -2.80
CA ILE A 197 -3.91 16.61 -2.89
C ILE A 197 -4.78 15.71 -2.01
N LYS A 198 -4.54 14.40 -2.02
CA LYS A 198 -5.20 13.47 -1.12
C LYS A 198 -5.04 13.90 0.33
N LEU A 199 -3.81 14.18 0.77
CA LEU A 199 -3.50 14.55 2.15
C LEU A 199 -4.18 15.86 2.55
N PHE A 200 -4.00 16.95 1.80
CA PHE A 200 -4.47 18.27 2.20
C PHE A 200 -5.95 18.49 1.89
N ILE A 201 -6.39 18.19 0.67
CA ILE A 201 -7.78 18.41 0.27
C ILE A 201 -8.68 17.35 0.89
N GLY A 202 -8.25 16.08 0.95
CA GLY A 202 -9.00 15.01 1.59
C GLY A 202 -9.23 15.28 3.08
N ALA A 203 -8.18 15.65 3.82
CA ALA A 203 -8.28 16.01 5.23
C ALA A 203 -9.15 17.25 5.45
N PHE A 204 -9.01 18.27 4.61
CA PHE A 204 -9.81 19.50 4.68
C PHE A 204 -11.30 19.23 4.46
N LEU A 205 -11.66 18.43 3.45
CA LEU A 205 -13.05 18.04 3.19
C LEU A 205 -13.60 17.19 4.34
N ALA A 206 -12.84 16.22 4.82
CA ALA A 206 -13.24 15.40 5.96
C ALA A 206 -13.53 16.24 7.20
N TYR A 207 -12.65 17.20 7.52
CA TYR A 207 -12.81 18.10 8.67
C TYR A 207 -14.05 18.98 8.55
N ILE A 208 -14.23 19.66 7.41
CA ILE A 208 -15.39 20.53 7.19
C ILE A 208 -16.69 19.73 7.29
N ILE A 209 -16.77 18.57 6.65
CA ILE A 209 -17.97 17.75 6.64
C ILE A 209 -18.28 17.24 8.05
N ALA A 210 -17.29 16.79 8.80
CA ALA A 210 -17.47 16.39 10.19
C ALA A 210 -18.02 17.53 11.04
N HIS A 211 -17.41 18.72 10.94
CA HIS A 211 -17.80 19.90 11.70
C HIS A 211 -19.21 20.39 11.35
N LEU A 212 -19.54 20.48 10.08
CA LEU A 212 -20.87 20.86 9.61
C LEU A 212 -21.94 19.84 10.03
N GLY A 213 -21.61 18.53 9.96
CA GLY A 213 -22.53 17.48 10.39
C GLY A 213 -22.82 17.53 11.88
N MET A 214 -21.82 17.74 12.72
CA MET A 214 -21.99 17.90 14.17
C MET A 214 -22.81 19.15 14.51
N ASN A 215 -22.53 20.28 13.87
CA ASN A 215 -23.30 21.51 14.08
C ASN A 215 -24.76 21.34 13.65
N SER A 216 -25.01 20.73 12.47
CA SER A 216 -26.38 20.46 11.99
C SER A 216 -27.14 19.59 12.97
N TYR A 217 -26.50 18.56 13.52
CA TYR A 217 -27.13 17.69 14.51
C TYR A 217 -27.41 18.42 15.83
N ALA A 218 -26.47 19.24 16.31
CA ALA A 218 -26.62 20.00 17.54
C ALA A 218 -27.74 21.07 17.46
N GLU A 219 -27.89 21.72 16.29
CA GLU A 219 -28.86 22.81 16.11
C GLU A 219 -30.28 22.32 15.78
N SER A 220 -30.40 21.27 14.96
CA SER A 220 -31.68 20.84 14.39
C SER A 220 -32.09 19.39 14.70
N GLY A 221 -31.21 18.60 15.33
CA GLY A 221 -31.41 17.15 15.50
C GLY A 221 -31.37 16.38 14.17
N THR A 222 -30.87 17.03 13.10
CA THR A 222 -30.77 16.40 11.77
C THR A 222 -29.31 16.40 11.29
N VAL A 223 -28.92 15.37 10.55
CA VAL A 223 -27.61 15.31 9.89
C VAL A 223 -27.82 15.60 8.41
N PHE A 224 -27.38 16.78 7.96
CA PHE A 224 -27.57 17.25 6.58
C PHE A 224 -29.03 17.16 6.07
N GLY A 225 -30.00 17.45 6.94
CA GLY A 225 -31.43 17.39 6.64
C GLY A 225 -32.05 16.00 6.79
N LEU A 226 -31.28 14.98 7.13
CA LEU A 226 -31.78 13.64 7.47
C LEU A 226 -32.17 13.61 8.95
N TYR A 227 -33.44 13.30 9.26
CA TYR A 227 -33.87 13.09 10.64
C TYR A 227 -33.39 11.73 11.14
N ILE A 228 -32.61 11.72 12.22
CA ILE A 228 -32.04 10.50 12.81
C ILE A 228 -32.37 10.53 14.31
N ALA A 229 -33.16 9.56 14.77
CA ALA A 229 -33.65 9.51 16.13
C ALA A 229 -32.58 9.03 17.13
N ASN A 230 -31.64 8.18 16.70
CA ASN A 230 -30.62 7.59 17.53
C ASN A 230 -29.32 8.40 17.42
N GLN A 231 -28.78 8.82 18.59
CA GLN A 231 -27.53 9.58 18.64
C GLN A 231 -26.35 8.82 18.01
N THR A 232 -26.20 7.53 18.30
CA THR A 232 -25.15 6.70 17.72
C THR A 232 -25.22 6.68 16.19
N GLU A 233 -26.40 6.48 15.63
CA GLU A 233 -26.64 6.47 14.18
C GLU A 233 -26.35 7.84 13.55
N ALA A 234 -26.65 8.94 14.25
CA ALA A 234 -26.31 10.28 13.80
C ALA A 234 -24.79 10.47 13.64
N TYR A 235 -24.03 10.06 14.65
CA TYR A 235 -22.56 10.17 14.62
C TYR A 235 -21.92 9.22 13.61
N GLN A 236 -22.44 8.01 13.43
CA GLN A 236 -22.02 7.09 12.35
C GLN A 236 -22.25 7.71 10.96
N THR A 237 -23.39 8.35 10.78
CA THR A 237 -23.74 9.04 9.53
C THR A 237 -22.77 10.19 9.28
N ILE A 238 -22.49 11.03 10.28
CA ILE A 238 -21.51 12.13 10.17
C ILE A 238 -20.15 11.60 9.76
N VAL A 239 -19.67 10.52 10.39
CA VAL A 239 -18.38 9.89 10.05
C VAL A 239 -18.40 9.33 8.64
N SER A 240 -19.50 8.70 8.21
CA SER A 240 -19.64 8.18 6.85
C SER A 240 -19.48 9.28 5.79
N PHE A 241 -20.12 10.43 6.00
CA PHE A 241 -19.97 11.60 5.11
C PHE A 241 -18.53 12.19 5.18
N SER A 242 -17.95 12.25 6.38
CA SER A 242 -16.57 12.72 6.57
C SER A 242 -15.56 11.81 5.85
N VAL A 243 -15.72 10.49 5.94
CA VAL A 243 -14.91 9.49 5.20
C VAL A 243 -15.08 9.67 3.70
N ALA A 244 -16.28 9.91 3.21
CA ALA A 244 -16.50 10.19 1.79
C ALA A 244 -15.78 11.46 1.34
N GLY A 245 -15.73 12.49 2.18
CA GLY A 245 -14.93 13.71 1.97
C GLY A 245 -13.43 13.42 1.88
N ALA A 246 -12.90 12.61 2.81
CA ALA A 246 -11.50 12.18 2.76
C ALA A 246 -11.18 11.42 1.46
N ILE A 247 -12.05 10.50 1.07
CA ILE A 247 -11.92 9.70 -0.16
C ILE A 247 -12.03 10.56 -1.43
N MET A 248 -12.85 11.61 -1.41
CA MET A 248 -12.93 12.56 -2.53
C MET A 248 -11.56 13.21 -2.80
N GLY A 249 -10.72 13.37 -1.77
CA GLY A 249 -9.33 13.80 -1.94
C GLY A 249 -8.50 12.89 -2.85
N ILE A 250 -8.73 11.57 -2.83
CA ILE A 250 -8.07 10.61 -3.74
C ILE A 250 -8.53 10.85 -5.18
N THR A 251 -9.83 11.00 -5.38
CA THR A 251 -10.42 11.27 -6.69
C THR A 251 -9.91 12.58 -7.29
N LEU A 252 -9.88 13.65 -6.49
CA LEU A 252 -9.36 14.95 -6.91
C LEU A 252 -7.85 14.90 -7.17
N GLY A 253 -7.10 14.14 -6.37
CA GLY A 253 -5.67 13.90 -6.58
C GLY A 253 -5.38 13.23 -7.93
N SER A 254 -6.12 12.16 -8.25
CA SER A 254 -5.98 11.46 -9.53
C SER A 254 -6.42 12.34 -10.71
N ALA A 255 -7.48 13.14 -10.55
CA ALA A 255 -7.90 14.12 -11.55
C ALA A 255 -6.81 15.19 -11.80
N ALA A 256 -6.21 15.73 -10.74
CA ALA A 256 -5.14 16.70 -10.85
C ALA A 256 -3.86 16.11 -11.48
N SER A 257 -3.53 14.85 -11.16
CA SER A 257 -2.46 14.11 -11.81
C SER A 257 -2.71 13.99 -13.32
N PHE A 258 -3.94 13.71 -13.73
CA PHE A 258 -4.33 13.67 -15.14
C PHE A 258 -4.20 15.04 -15.81
N VAL A 259 -4.68 16.11 -15.16
CA VAL A 259 -4.53 17.50 -15.66
C VAL A 259 -3.05 17.85 -15.81
N PHE A 260 -2.20 17.50 -14.85
CA PHE A 260 -0.75 17.69 -14.95
C PHE A 260 -0.18 17.05 -16.23
N TYR A 261 -0.57 15.82 -16.56
CA TYR A 261 -0.09 15.17 -17.77
C TYR A 261 -0.60 15.83 -19.05
N ILE A 262 -1.85 16.26 -19.08
CA ILE A 262 -2.40 17.00 -20.25
C ILE A 262 -1.61 18.30 -20.46
N LEU A 263 -1.41 19.08 -19.39
CA LEU A 263 -0.66 20.34 -19.45
C LEU A 263 0.78 20.11 -19.90
N LYS A 264 1.45 19.13 -19.30
CA LYS A 264 2.81 18.75 -19.68
C LYS A 264 2.90 18.35 -21.14
N PHE A 265 1.98 17.51 -21.61
CA PHE A 265 1.97 17.06 -23.01
C PHE A 265 1.67 18.20 -24.00
N LYS A 266 0.81 19.14 -23.62
CA LYS A 266 0.52 20.33 -24.44
C LYS A 266 1.70 21.32 -24.50
N ILE A 267 2.40 21.52 -23.40
CA ILE A 267 3.47 22.54 -23.29
C ILE A 267 4.80 22.00 -23.82
N GLN A 268 5.17 20.76 -23.46
CA GLN A 268 6.47 20.16 -23.77
C GLN A 268 6.42 19.15 -24.93
N GLY A 269 5.22 18.82 -25.43
CA GLY A 269 5.03 17.76 -26.42
C GLY A 269 5.27 16.37 -25.82
N ASP A 270 5.56 15.45 -26.68
CA ASP A 270 5.86 14.07 -26.33
C ASP A 270 7.33 13.79 -25.96
N GLY A 271 8.17 14.83 -26.04
CA GLY A 271 9.60 14.76 -25.73
C GLY A 271 10.46 14.18 -26.87
N ILE A 272 9.87 13.86 -28.02
CA ILE A 272 10.58 13.33 -29.19
C ILE A 272 10.66 14.43 -30.25
N PRO A 273 11.88 14.83 -30.71
CA PRO A 273 12.06 15.82 -31.75
C PRO A 273 11.38 15.42 -33.07
N GLU A 274 10.77 16.39 -33.77
CA GLU A 274 10.01 16.14 -34.99
C GLU A 274 10.85 15.54 -36.14
N GLU A 275 12.16 15.79 -36.13
CA GLU A 275 13.12 15.20 -37.06
C GLU A 275 13.15 13.66 -36.97
N TYR A 276 12.96 13.10 -35.77
CA TYR A 276 12.93 11.65 -35.58
C TYR A 276 11.68 11.01 -36.19
N TYR A 277 10.56 11.71 -36.18
CA TYR A 277 9.33 11.24 -36.82
C TYR A 277 9.44 11.22 -38.33
N ARG A 278 10.05 12.25 -38.92
CA ARG A 278 10.25 12.35 -40.38
C ARG A 278 11.17 11.26 -40.91
N ASN A 279 12.15 10.84 -40.14
CA ASN A 279 13.13 9.83 -40.55
C ASN A 279 12.72 8.42 -40.09
N SER A 280 11.56 8.27 -39.49
CA SER A 280 11.06 6.98 -39.00
C SER A 280 10.24 6.25 -40.08
N VAL A 281 10.31 4.93 -40.04
CA VAL A 281 9.47 4.05 -40.88
C VAL A 281 7.98 4.31 -40.57
N GLU A 282 7.11 4.06 -41.56
CA GLU A 282 5.65 4.14 -41.35
C GLU A 282 5.20 3.32 -40.13
N ALA A 283 4.20 3.87 -39.44
CA ALA A 283 3.62 3.22 -38.28
C ALA A 283 2.92 1.91 -38.67
N ARG A 284 2.98 0.92 -37.79
CA ARG A 284 2.20 -0.31 -37.90
C ARG A 284 0.71 0.00 -37.96
N SER A 285 -0.11 -0.95 -38.39
CA SER A 285 -1.56 -0.75 -38.40
C SER A 285 -2.09 -0.57 -36.97
N LYS A 286 -3.16 0.23 -36.80
CA LYS A 286 -3.80 0.45 -35.50
C LYS A 286 -4.21 -0.88 -34.84
N ARG A 287 -4.72 -1.84 -35.63
CA ARG A 287 -5.14 -3.16 -35.18
C ARG A 287 -3.96 -4.01 -34.67
N GLU A 288 -2.82 -3.95 -35.36
CA GLU A 288 -1.61 -4.66 -34.93
C GLU A 288 -1.08 -4.08 -33.60
N THR A 289 -1.03 -2.75 -33.50
CA THR A 289 -0.62 -2.05 -32.28
C THR A 289 -1.53 -2.40 -31.11
N PHE A 290 -2.84 -2.37 -31.31
CA PHE A 290 -3.84 -2.74 -30.32
C PHE A 290 -3.67 -4.19 -29.85
N ASN A 291 -3.53 -5.13 -30.77
CA ASN A 291 -3.33 -6.55 -30.44
C ASN A 291 -2.05 -6.78 -29.64
N LYS A 292 -0.97 -6.03 -29.93
CA LYS A 292 0.28 -6.11 -29.17
C LYS A 292 0.10 -5.59 -27.75
N ILE A 293 -0.64 -4.47 -27.58
CA ILE A 293 -0.97 -3.94 -26.25
C ILE A 293 -1.72 -5.02 -25.45
N LEU A 294 -2.79 -5.59 -25.98
CA LEU A 294 -3.60 -6.60 -25.29
C LEU A 294 -2.80 -7.87 -24.94
N LYS A 295 -2.04 -8.41 -25.89
CA LYS A 295 -1.21 -9.60 -25.66
C LYS A 295 -0.19 -9.42 -24.55
N THR A 296 0.28 -8.18 -24.32
CA THR A 296 1.22 -7.88 -23.25
C THR A 296 0.50 -7.54 -21.94
N ALA A 297 -0.61 -6.79 -21.99
CA ALA A 297 -1.33 -6.30 -20.82
C ALA A 297 -2.08 -7.41 -20.08
N ILE A 298 -2.79 -8.30 -20.79
CA ILE A 298 -3.66 -9.31 -20.18
C ILE A 298 -2.91 -10.24 -19.22
N PRO A 299 -1.77 -10.87 -19.58
CA PRO A 299 -1.07 -11.76 -18.65
C PRO A 299 -0.59 -11.05 -17.37
N VAL A 300 -0.16 -9.79 -17.49
CA VAL A 300 0.30 -9.00 -16.35
C VAL A 300 -0.88 -8.62 -15.46
N ALA A 301 -1.99 -8.17 -16.04
CA ALA A 301 -3.22 -7.84 -15.30
C ALA A 301 -3.77 -9.05 -14.55
N MET A 302 -3.75 -10.24 -15.15
CA MET A 302 -4.21 -11.47 -14.50
C MET A 302 -3.36 -11.82 -13.27
N GLY A 303 -2.05 -11.64 -13.34
CA GLY A 303 -1.17 -11.86 -12.18
C GLY A 303 -1.48 -10.93 -11.01
N SER A 304 -1.66 -9.63 -11.29
CA SER A 304 -1.99 -8.63 -10.26
C SER A 304 -3.42 -8.83 -9.71
N LEU A 305 -4.35 -9.27 -10.56
CA LEU A 305 -5.73 -9.55 -10.16
C LEU A 305 -5.83 -10.63 -9.10
N ILE A 306 -5.09 -11.73 -9.24
CA ILE A 306 -5.07 -12.82 -8.26
C ILE A 306 -4.70 -12.30 -6.86
N MET A 307 -3.73 -11.39 -6.80
CA MET A 307 -3.30 -10.79 -5.53
C MET A 307 -4.40 -9.90 -4.93
N SER A 308 -5.00 -9.02 -5.72
CA SER A 308 -6.01 -8.09 -5.23
C SER A 308 -7.32 -8.79 -4.83
N VAL A 309 -7.76 -9.78 -5.61
CA VAL A 309 -8.94 -10.59 -5.28
C VAL A 309 -8.71 -11.39 -3.99
N GLY A 310 -7.48 -11.95 -3.82
CA GLY A 310 -7.14 -12.64 -2.59
C GLY A 310 -7.26 -11.76 -1.35
N SER A 311 -6.78 -10.50 -1.42
CA SER A 311 -6.91 -9.52 -0.33
C SER A 311 -8.38 -9.19 -0.03
N LEU A 312 -9.20 -8.99 -1.06
CA LEU A 312 -10.63 -8.72 -0.90
C LEU A 312 -11.38 -9.89 -0.24
N ILE A 313 -11.08 -11.13 -0.66
CA ILE A 313 -11.69 -12.32 -0.05
C ILE A 313 -11.31 -12.43 1.43
N ASP A 314 -10.04 -12.19 1.76
CA ASP A 314 -9.58 -12.19 3.14
C ASP A 314 -10.35 -11.17 4.00
N GLN A 315 -10.52 -9.96 3.50
CA GLN A 315 -11.32 -8.93 4.18
C GLN A 315 -12.78 -9.34 4.40
N VAL A 316 -13.42 -9.85 3.34
CA VAL A 316 -14.82 -10.31 3.43
C VAL A 316 -14.96 -11.40 4.49
N ILE A 317 -14.04 -12.36 4.52
CA ILE A 317 -14.06 -13.45 5.50
C ILE A 317 -13.88 -12.90 6.92
N VAL A 318 -12.88 -12.04 7.14
CA VAL A 318 -12.67 -11.45 8.47
C VAL A 318 -13.91 -10.73 8.96
N GLN A 319 -14.51 -9.86 8.14
CA GLN A 319 -15.69 -9.09 8.55
C GLN A 319 -16.92 -9.96 8.75
N ARG A 320 -17.16 -10.94 7.88
CA ARG A 320 -18.28 -11.87 8.02
C ARG A 320 -18.17 -12.78 9.24
N VAL A 321 -16.97 -13.27 9.54
CA VAL A 321 -16.73 -14.11 10.72
C VAL A 321 -16.89 -13.28 12.00
N LEU A 322 -16.37 -12.05 12.02
CA LEU A 322 -16.55 -11.14 13.15
C LEU A 322 -18.02 -10.81 13.38
N LEU A 323 -18.77 -10.48 12.33
CA LEU A 323 -20.19 -10.19 12.44
C LEU A 323 -20.97 -11.40 12.96
N ASN A 324 -20.78 -12.57 12.38
CA ASN A 324 -21.40 -13.81 12.85
C ASN A 324 -21.09 -14.11 14.33
N MET A 325 -19.85 -13.82 14.76
CA MET A 325 -19.45 -13.99 16.16
C MET A 325 -20.18 -13.01 17.08
N ILE A 326 -20.34 -11.74 16.67
CA ILE A 326 -21.09 -10.73 17.43
C ILE A 326 -22.55 -11.16 17.58
N GLU A 327 -23.17 -11.67 16.52
CA GLU A 327 -24.56 -12.12 16.51
C GLU A 327 -24.80 -13.41 17.30
N THR A 328 -23.86 -14.35 17.23
CA THR A 328 -24.01 -15.67 17.89
C THR A 328 -23.53 -15.69 19.34
N ASN A 329 -22.55 -14.86 19.68
CA ASN A 329 -21.95 -14.83 21.03
C ASN A 329 -21.60 -13.39 21.46
N PRO A 330 -22.59 -12.48 21.56
CA PRO A 330 -22.36 -11.09 21.90
C PRO A 330 -21.73 -10.90 23.28
N GLN A 331 -22.03 -11.81 24.23
CA GLN A 331 -21.50 -11.73 25.62
C GLN A 331 -19.98 -11.89 25.67
N ALA A 332 -19.40 -12.77 24.85
CA ALA A 332 -17.96 -12.97 24.83
C ALA A 332 -17.21 -11.75 24.32
N LEU A 333 -17.75 -11.06 23.31
CA LEU A 333 -17.17 -9.82 22.79
C LEU A 333 -17.46 -8.62 23.68
N GLN A 334 -18.63 -8.57 24.32
CA GLN A 334 -18.95 -7.55 25.31
C GLN A 334 -17.97 -7.62 26.50
N ALA A 335 -17.63 -8.81 26.98
CA ALA A 335 -16.66 -8.97 28.05
C ALA A 335 -15.27 -8.41 27.69
N GLN A 336 -14.88 -8.42 26.40
CA GLN A 336 -13.58 -7.89 25.95
C GLN A 336 -13.61 -6.40 25.61
N TYR A 337 -14.72 -5.91 25.05
CA TYR A 337 -14.81 -4.61 24.41
C TYR A 337 -15.81 -3.65 25.05
N SER A 338 -16.43 -4.02 26.19
CA SER A 338 -17.39 -3.15 26.93
C SER A 338 -16.82 -1.78 27.31
N LYS A 339 -15.50 -1.67 27.42
CA LYS A 339 -14.80 -0.41 27.66
C LYS A 339 -14.85 0.57 26.47
N TYR A 340 -15.12 0.09 25.26
CA TYR A 340 -15.03 0.87 24.02
C TYR A 340 -16.37 1.03 23.30
N PHE A 341 -17.30 0.13 23.56
CA PHE A 341 -18.60 0.10 22.92
C PHE A 341 -19.71 0.00 23.96
N THR A 342 -20.80 0.69 23.70
CA THR A 342 -21.99 0.65 24.56
C THR A 342 -22.68 -0.70 24.47
N ALA A 343 -23.47 -1.07 25.50
CA ALA A 343 -24.20 -2.33 25.52
C ALA A 343 -25.13 -2.49 24.29
N ASP A 344 -25.76 -1.39 23.88
CA ASP A 344 -26.67 -1.40 22.71
C ASP A 344 -25.99 -1.75 21.40
N MET A 345 -24.71 -1.41 21.25
CA MET A 345 -23.94 -1.73 20.04
C MET A 345 -23.70 -3.24 19.87
N PHE A 346 -23.72 -4.01 20.96
CA PHE A 346 -23.56 -5.47 20.88
C PHE A 346 -24.85 -6.20 20.49
N TYR A 347 -26.01 -5.58 20.68
CA TYR A 347 -27.30 -6.23 20.48
C TYR A 347 -28.15 -5.57 19.41
N ALA A 348 -28.10 -4.24 19.28
CA ALA A 348 -28.93 -3.48 18.36
C ALA A 348 -28.18 -3.00 17.11
N ASP A 349 -26.89 -2.63 17.23
CA ASP A 349 -26.08 -2.09 16.14
C ASP A 349 -24.75 -2.87 16.00
N THR A 350 -24.85 -4.15 15.72
CA THR A 350 -23.71 -5.05 15.54
C THR A 350 -22.75 -4.64 14.41
N LYS A 351 -23.22 -3.81 13.45
CA LYS A 351 -22.48 -3.40 12.25
C LYS A 351 -21.33 -2.42 12.54
N THR A 352 -21.38 -1.70 13.65
CA THR A 352 -20.33 -0.77 14.05
C THR A 352 -19.10 -1.51 14.55
N ILE A 353 -19.28 -2.53 15.37
CA ILE A 353 -18.18 -3.22 16.06
C ILE A 353 -17.26 -3.93 15.06
N HIS A 354 -17.79 -4.74 14.14
CA HIS A 354 -16.95 -5.46 13.19
C HIS A 354 -16.20 -4.50 12.25
N THR A 355 -16.84 -3.40 11.84
CA THR A 355 -16.20 -2.35 11.03
C THR A 355 -15.08 -1.64 11.80
N SER A 356 -15.29 -1.34 13.10
CA SER A 356 -14.28 -0.72 13.98
C SER A 356 -13.08 -1.64 14.21
N LEU A 357 -13.33 -2.92 14.48
CA LEU A 357 -12.25 -3.92 14.62
C LEU A 357 -11.45 -4.09 13.34
N TRP A 358 -12.11 -4.05 12.17
CA TRP A 358 -11.43 -4.00 10.89
C TRP A 358 -10.61 -2.72 10.73
N GLY A 359 -11.09 -1.59 11.21
CA GLY A 359 -10.35 -0.33 11.26
C GLY A 359 -9.04 -0.44 12.06
N CYS A 360 -9.07 -1.10 13.22
CA CYS A 360 -7.87 -1.38 14.02
C CYS A 360 -6.85 -2.25 13.26
N TYR A 361 -7.32 -3.28 12.56
CA TYR A 361 -6.46 -4.11 11.70
C TYR A 361 -5.85 -3.30 10.56
N SER A 362 -6.64 -2.49 9.87
CA SER A 362 -6.18 -1.61 8.79
C SER A 362 -5.16 -0.56 9.25
N ALA A 363 -5.31 -0.06 10.49
CA ALA A 363 -4.36 0.86 11.10
C ALA A 363 -2.98 0.18 11.28
N ALA A 364 -2.94 -1.01 11.86
CA ALA A 364 -1.71 -1.78 12.05
C ALA A 364 -1.08 -2.23 10.71
N LEU A 365 -1.90 -2.62 9.72
CA LEU A 365 -1.45 -3.04 8.39
C LEU A 365 -0.62 -1.95 7.68
N THR A 366 -0.87 -0.68 7.99
CA THR A 366 -0.12 0.45 7.41
C THR A 366 1.37 0.37 7.72
N PHE A 367 1.75 -0.07 8.92
CA PHE A 367 3.15 -0.22 9.30
C PHE A 367 3.83 -1.38 8.57
N LEU A 368 3.15 -2.51 8.38
CA LEU A 368 3.66 -3.60 7.55
C LEU A 368 3.91 -3.14 6.12
N GLN A 369 2.95 -2.40 5.54
CA GLN A 369 3.08 -1.88 4.17
C GLN A 369 4.22 -0.87 4.03
N LEU A 370 4.54 -0.10 5.07
CA LEU A 370 5.67 0.83 5.06
C LEU A 370 7.00 0.08 4.96
N VAL A 371 7.19 -0.96 5.77
CA VAL A 371 8.42 -1.76 5.76
C VAL A 371 8.57 -2.55 4.46
N THR A 372 7.49 -3.18 3.99
CA THR A 372 7.52 -3.95 2.74
C THR A 372 7.80 -3.07 1.52
N ALA A 373 7.38 -1.80 1.52
CA ALA A 373 7.69 -0.86 0.44
C ALA A 373 9.20 -0.57 0.34
N VAL A 374 9.89 -0.46 1.48
CA VAL A 374 11.36 -0.29 1.49
C VAL A 374 12.06 -1.53 0.92
N THR A 375 11.64 -2.72 1.33
CA THR A 375 12.28 -3.96 0.88
C THR A 375 11.96 -4.33 -0.58
N GLN A 376 10.82 -3.88 -1.09
CA GLN A 376 10.47 -4.02 -2.50
C GLN A 376 11.49 -3.35 -3.41
N VAL A 377 12.06 -2.22 -2.98
CA VAL A 377 13.13 -1.52 -3.71
C VAL A 377 14.36 -2.41 -3.86
N PHE A 378 14.75 -3.13 -2.80
CA PHE A 378 15.90 -4.05 -2.86
C PHE A 378 15.64 -5.19 -3.86
N GLY A 379 14.43 -5.76 -3.86
CA GLY A 379 14.05 -6.79 -4.82
C GLY A 379 14.09 -6.32 -6.27
N SER A 380 13.49 -5.17 -6.57
CA SER A 380 13.43 -4.62 -7.92
C SER A 380 14.80 -4.17 -8.43
N SER A 381 15.63 -3.57 -7.58
CA SER A 381 16.98 -3.14 -7.93
C SER A 381 17.96 -4.31 -8.15
N ALA A 382 17.73 -5.43 -7.48
CA ALA A 382 18.59 -6.61 -7.61
C ALA A 382 18.25 -7.48 -8.84
N MET A 383 17.01 -7.41 -9.32
CA MET A 383 16.52 -8.25 -10.41
C MET A 383 17.42 -8.20 -11.68
N PRO A 384 17.89 -7.05 -12.18
CA PRO A 384 18.77 -6.99 -13.34
C PRO A 384 20.12 -7.70 -13.09
N ASN A 385 20.68 -7.56 -11.90
CA ASN A 385 21.95 -8.21 -11.55
C ASN A 385 21.80 -9.73 -11.48
N VAL A 386 20.73 -10.21 -10.84
CA VAL A 386 20.39 -11.64 -10.78
C VAL A 386 20.16 -12.20 -12.18
N THR A 387 19.41 -11.49 -13.03
CA THR A 387 19.13 -11.90 -14.41
C THR A 387 20.42 -11.96 -15.26
N SER A 388 21.30 -10.95 -15.13
CA SER A 388 22.58 -10.91 -15.84
C SER A 388 23.50 -12.06 -15.44
N ALA A 389 23.67 -12.29 -14.13
CA ALA A 389 24.49 -13.37 -13.61
C ALA A 389 23.93 -14.75 -14.01
N TRP A 390 22.61 -14.92 -13.97
CA TRP A 390 21.94 -16.14 -14.42
C TRP A 390 22.16 -16.40 -15.90
N THR A 391 21.96 -15.40 -16.77
CA THR A 391 22.12 -15.53 -18.22
C THR A 391 23.55 -15.83 -18.62
N LYS A 392 24.54 -15.25 -17.90
CA LYS A 392 25.97 -15.53 -18.12
C LYS A 392 26.41 -16.91 -17.58
N GLY A 393 25.57 -17.60 -16.81
CA GLY A 393 25.92 -18.86 -16.15
C GLY A 393 26.94 -18.70 -15.01
N ASN A 394 27.19 -17.47 -14.53
CA ASN A 394 28.15 -17.17 -13.50
C ASN A 394 27.56 -17.43 -12.11
N LYS A 395 27.84 -18.62 -11.55
CA LYS A 395 27.28 -19.06 -10.27
C LYS A 395 27.77 -18.23 -9.08
N ASP A 396 29.01 -17.76 -9.10
CA ASP A 396 29.60 -17.00 -7.99
C ASP A 396 28.99 -15.59 -7.92
N GLU A 397 28.84 -14.94 -9.07
CA GLU A 397 28.17 -13.63 -9.18
C GLU A 397 26.68 -13.74 -8.79
N LEU A 398 26.01 -14.81 -9.20
CA LEU A 398 24.62 -15.08 -8.84
C LEU A 398 24.46 -15.31 -7.33
N LYS A 399 25.35 -16.12 -6.72
CA LYS A 399 25.40 -16.35 -5.27
C LYS A 399 25.59 -15.04 -4.52
N LYS A 400 26.58 -14.24 -4.90
CA LYS A 400 26.85 -12.94 -4.30
C LYS A 400 25.66 -11.98 -4.42
N SER A 401 24.98 -11.96 -5.57
CA SER A 401 23.79 -11.14 -5.79
C SER A 401 22.66 -11.55 -4.86
N ILE A 402 22.33 -12.85 -4.77
CA ILE A 402 21.29 -13.39 -3.90
C ILE A 402 21.59 -13.08 -2.42
N GLU A 403 22.82 -13.34 -1.96
CA GLU A 403 23.23 -13.08 -0.58
C GLU A 403 23.19 -11.59 -0.23
N THR A 404 23.57 -10.71 -1.16
CA THR A 404 23.48 -9.27 -0.94
C THR A 404 22.05 -8.79 -0.78
N VAL A 405 21.12 -9.29 -1.60
CA VAL A 405 19.70 -8.93 -1.49
C VAL A 405 19.12 -9.41 -0.15
N ILE A 406 19.37 -10.66 0.24
CA ILE A 406 18.90 -11.20 1.51
C ILE A 406 19.49 -10.40 2.67
N ARG A 407 20.79 -10.13 2.63
CA ARG A 407 21.49 -9.35 3.66
C ARG A 407 20.91 -7.96 3.83
N LEU A 408 20.74 -7.20 2.75
CA LEU A 408 20.16 -5.86 2.81
C LEU A 408 18.71 -5.91 3.30
N THR A 409 17.92 -6.87 2.82
CA THR A 409 16.53 -7.04 3.27
C THR A 409 16.49 -7.27 4.78
N MET A 410 17.27 -8.22 5.29
CA MET A 410 17.26 -8.56 6.72
C MET A 410 17.84 -7.47 7.60
N LEU A 411 18.87 -6.78 7.10
CA LEU A 411 19.52 -5.65 7.80
C LEU A 411 18.52 -4.54 8.16
N PHE A 412 17.57 -4.25 7.26
CA PHE A 412 16.56 -3.23 7.51
C PHE A 412 15.29 -3.81 8.15
N THR A 413 14.87 -5.00 7.75
CA THR A 413 13.61 -5.58 8.22
C THR A 413 13.64 -5.95 9.70
N PHE A 414 14.71 -6.58 10.20
CA PHE A 414 14.76 -7.05 11.59
C PHE A 414 14.63 -5.91 12.60
N PRO A 415 15.43 -4.82 12.55
CA PRO A 415 15.28 -3.75 13.54
C PRO A 415 13.92 -3.04 13.43
N MET A 416 13.38 -2.85 12.21
CA MET A 416 12.05 -2.26 12.05
C MET A 416 10.96 -3.17 12.63
N ALA A 417 10.97 -4.45 12.32
CA ALA A 417 9.98 -5.41 12.76
C ALA A 417 10.00 -5.60 14.29
N LEU A 418 11.18 -5.87 14.86
CA LEU A 418 11.32 -6.05 16.31
C LEU A 418 11.13 -4.75 17.09
N GLY A 419 11.51 -3.60 16.52
CA GLY A 419 11.21 -2.28 17.07
C GLY A 419 9.71 -2.01 17.11
N MET A 420 8.97 -2.32 16.04
CA MET A 420 7.49 -2.24 16.02
C MET A 420 6.86 -3.18 17.04
N MET A 421 7.41 -4.37 17.26
CA MET A 421 6.92 -5.29 18.30
C MET A 421 7.13 -4.69 19.71
N ALA A 422 8.33 -4.23 19.99
CA ALA A 422 8.71 -3.71 21.31
C ALA A 422 7.94 -2.44 21.69
N LEU A 423 7.61 -1.61 20.71
CA LEU A 423 6.96 -0.31 20.90
C LEU A 423 5.54 -0.27 20.29
N SER A 424 4.86 -1.42 20.13
CA SER A 424 3.59 -1.53 19.42
C SER A 424 2.49 -0.63 20.01
N PHE A 425 2.27 -0.67 21.33
CA PHE A 425 1.26 0.14 22.01
C PHE A 425 1.59 1.63 21.97
N PRO A 426 2.81 2.08 22.35
CA PRO A 426 3.18 3.48 22.24
C PRO A 426 3.08 4.06 20.83
N ILE A 427 3.47 3.27 19.81
CA ILE A 427 3.37 3.69 18.41
C ILE A 427 1.90 3.90 18.04
N MET A 428 1.02 2.92 18.33
CA MET A 428 -0.39 3.03 17.99
C MET A 428 -1.07 4.17 18.76
N GLY A 429 -0.77 4.34 20.04
CA GLY A 429 -1.31 5.41 20.87
C GLY A 429 -0.87 6.80 20.41
N LEU A 430 0.41 6.98 20.04
CA LEU A 430 0.90 8.26 19.53
C LEU A 430 0.30 8.61 18.16
N VAL A 431 0.30 7.63 17.24
CA VAL A 431 -0.09 7.84 15.84
C VAL A 431 -1.58 8.07 15.73
N TYR A 432 -2.39 7.22 16.35
CA TYR A 432 -3.84 7.26 16.15
C TYR A 432 -4.61 7.96 17.29
N ASN A 433 -4.05 8.08 18.47
CA ASN A 433 -4.67 8.73 19.63
C ASN A 433 -6.12 8.27 19.91
N ASP A 434 -6.34 6.98 19.76
CA ASP A 434 -7.63 6.32 19.95
C ASP A 434 -7.45 5.13 20.89
N PRO A 435 -8.25 4.99 21.98
CA PRO A 435 -8.07 3.92 22.96
C PRO A 435 -8.25 2.52 22.38
N LEU A 436 -9.25 2.31 21.52
CA LEU A 436 -9.51 1.01 20.89
C LEU A 436 -8.38 0.63 19.91
N ILE A 437 -7.95 1.57 19.06
CA ILE A 437 -6.83 1.35 18.15
C ILE A 437 -5.53 1.13 18.91
N THR A 438 -5.32 1.81 20.03
CA THR A 438 -4.13 1.63 20.86
C THR A 438 -4.08 0.22 21.44
N ASP A 439 -5.17 -0.27 22.02
CA ASP A 439 -5.21 -1.60 22.66
C ASP A 439 -5.27 -2.71 21.59
N VAL A 440 -6.32 -2.74 20.78
CA VAL A 440 -6.53 -3.81 19.79
C VAL A 440 -5.48 -3.74 18.68
N GLY A 441 -5.27 -2.55 18.10
CA GLY A 441 -4.27 -2.32 17.07
C GLY A 441 -2.84 -2.54 17.58
N GLY A 442 -2.54 -2.22 18.84
CA GLY A 442 -1.26 -2.51 19.48
C GLY A 442 -0.97 -4.02 19.55
N ARG A 443 -1.94 -4.84 19.97
CA ARG A 443 -1.84 -6.31 19.96
C ARG A 443 -1.67 -6.85 18.55
N ILE A 444 -2.41 -6.32 17.58
CA ILE A 444 -2.27 -6.68 16.17
C ILE A 444 -0.87 -6.31 15.66
N LEU A 445 -0.36 -5.11 15.96
CA LEU A 445 0.95 -4.65 15.53
C LEU A 445 2.09 -5.50 16.12
N LEU A 446 1.94 -5.97 17.35
CA LEU A 446 2.89 -6.88 17.98
C LEU A 446 3.03 -8.18 17.16
N ILE A 447 1.93 -8.83 16.80
CA ILE A 447 1.95 -10.05 15.96
C ILE A 447 2.41 -9.70 14.54
N MET A 448 2.00 -8.53 14.03
CA MET A 448 2.34 -8.04 12.69
C MET A 448 3.84 -7.75 12.53
N GLY A 449 4.58 -7.50 13.62
CA GLY A 449 6.05 -7.42 13.56
C GLY A 449 6.68 -8.72 13.04
N VAL A 450 6.24 -9.88 13.56
CA VAL A 450 6.68 -11.18 13.03
C VAL A 450 6.24 -11.36 11.58
N THR A 451 5.00 -11.01 11.28
CA THR A 451 4.44 -11.03 9.90
C THR A 451 5.30 -10.19 8.95
N THR A 452 5.79 -9.04 9.42
CA THR A 452 6.63 -8.11 8.65
C THR A 452 7.97 -8.75 8.26
N ILE A 453 8.59 -9.55 9.13
CA ILE A 453 9.85 -10.25 8.82
C ILE A 453 9.69 -11.11 7.57
N PHE A 454 8.65 -11.93 7.54
CA PHE A 454 8.39 -12.81 6.41
C PHE A 454 7.83 -12.05 5.20
N GLY A 455 6.92 -11.10 5.41
CA GLY A 455 6.33 -10.29 4.35
C GLY A 455 7.36 -9.47 3.59
N ALA A 456 8.28 -8.82 4.30
CA ALA A 456 9.36 -8.06 3.72
C ALA A 456 10.39 -8.93 2.97
N ALA A 457 10.62 -10.16 3.42
CA ALA A 457 11.51 -11.11 2.75
C ALA A 457 10.87 -11.75 1.50
N SER A 458 9.56 -11.95 1.50
CA SER A 458 8.84 -12.62 0.40
C SER A 458 8.96 -11.88 -0.94
N THR A 459 8.89 -10.56 -0.91
CA THR A 459 8.94 -9.72 -2.13
C THR A 459 10.28 -9.82 -2.87
N PRO A 460 11.47 -9.64 -2.23
CA PRO A 460 12.75 -9.87 -2.88
C PRO A 460 12.96 -11.31 -3.36
N VAL A 461 12.49 -12.30 -2.59
CA VAL A 461 12.58 -13.71 -3.00
C VAL A 461 11.79 -13.96 -4.29
N CYS A 462 10.58 -13.41 -4.40
CA CYS A 462 9.77 -13.48 -5.61
C CYS A 462 10.44 -12.76 -6.79
N SER A 463 11.05 -11.59 -6.56
CA SER A 463 11.78 -10.85 -7.59
C SER A 463 13.00 -11.64 -8.10
N MET A 464 13.74 -12.33 -7.21
CA MET A 464 14.85 -13.18 -7.60
C MET A 464 14.41 -14.41 -8.39
N LEU A 465 13.28 -15.03 -8.04
CA LEU A 465 12.67 -16.11 -8.84
C LEU A 465 12.31 -15.65 -10.25
N GLN A 466 11.74 -14.45 -10.37
CA GLN A 466 11.48 -13.83 -11.68
C GLN A 466 12.77 -13.56 -12.44
N GLY A 467 13.82 -13.10 -11.74
CA GLY A 467 15.15 -12.82 -12.31
C GLY A 467 15.84 -14.04 -12.91
N ILE A 468 15.65 -15.24 -12.35
CA ILE A 468 16.14 -16.51 -12.92
C ILE A 468 15.20 -17.09 -14.01
N GLY A 469 14.22 -16.31 -14.48
CA GLY A 469 13.31 -16.69 -15.56
C GLY A 469 12.09 -17.53 -15.13
N ARG A 470 11.89 -17.73 -13.83
CA ARG A 470 10.75 -18.53 -13.29
C ARG A 470 9.63 -17.62 -12.81
N VAL A 471 9.04 -16.86 -13.73
CA VAL A 471 7.95 -15.92 -13.45
C VAL A 471 6.66 -16.62 -13.00
N ASP A 472 6.46 -17.86 -13.37
CA ASP A 472 5.30 -18.68 -13.04
C ASP A 472 5.24 -19.09 -11.55
N LEU A 473 6.41 -19.26 -10.90
CA LEU A 473 6.49 -19.80 -9.54
C LEU A 473 5.93 -18.84 -8.47
N PRO A 474 6.26 -17.54 -8.44
CA PRO A 474 5.67 -16.62 -7.49
C PRO A 474 4.15 -16.57 -7.56
N MET A 475 3.58 -16.57 -8.77
CA MET A 475 2.13 -16.52 -8.97
C MET A 475 1.45 -17.79 -8.42
N LYS A 476 1.97 -18.98 -8.74
CA LYS A 476 1.45 -20.25 -8.21
C LYS A 476 1.56 -20.34 -6.69
N LEU A 477 2.73 -19.93 -6.16
CA LEU A 477 2.98 -19.93 -4.72
C LEU A 477 2.00 -18.99 -4.01
N TYR A 478 1.80 -17.79 -4.55
CA TYR A 478 0.86 -16.81 -3.99
C TYR A 478 -0.57 -17.36 -3.97
N THR A 479 -1.04 -17.98 -5.08
CA THR A 479 -2.38 -18.57 -5.16
C THR A 479 -2.60 -19.64 -4.08
N VAL A 480 -1.63 -20.54 -3.91
CA VAL A 480 -1.69 -21.59 -2.87
C VAL A 480 -1.68 -20.96 -1.48
N CYS A 481 -0.78 -20.00 -1.25
CA CYS A 481 -0.67 -19.30 0.03
C CYS A 481 -1.95 -18.55 0.39
N MET A 482 -2.64 -17.93 -0.58
CA MET A 482 -3.92 -17.27 -0.33
C MET A 482 -5.02 -18.24 0.05
N ALA A 483 -5.11 -19.40 -0.60
CA ALA A 483 -6.07 -20.43 -0.21
C ALA A 483 -5.82 -20.94 1.23
N VAL A 484 -4.56 -21.14 1.61
CA VAL A 484 -4.17 -21.49 2.99
C VAL A 484 -4.51 -20.36 3.96
N LYS A 485 -4.25 -19.10 3.58
CA LYS A 485 -4.58 -17.91 4.39
C LYS A 485 -6.07 -17.86 4.73
N ILE A 486 -6.92 -18.04 3.74
CA ILE A 486 -8.38 -18.02 3.91
C ILE A 486 -8.81 -19.00 4.99
N GLY A 487 -8.34 -20.27 4.91
CA GLY A 487 -8.67 -21.30 5.89
C GLY A 487 -8.16 -20.98 7.30
N ILE A 488 -6.92 -20.51 7.42
CA ILE A 488 -6.31 -20.16 8.70
C ILE A 488 -6.99 -18.92 9.29
N THR A 489 -7.23 -17.88 8.49
CA THR A 489 -7.92 -16.67 8.93
C THR A 489 -9.32 -17.01 9.47
N TRP A 490 -10.08 -17.81 8.73
CA TRP A 490 -11.42 -18.23 9.17
C TRP A 490 -11.34 -18.98 10.52
N MET A 491 -10.41 -19.91 10.68
CA MET A 491 -10.25 -20.70 11.90
C MET A 491 -9.89 -19.82 13.12
N PHE A 492 -8.91 -18.92 12.98
CA PHE A 492 -8.45 -18.12 14.12
C PHE A 492 -9.36 -16.93 14.43
N VAL A 493 -9.98 -16.31 13.44
CA VAL A 493 -10.95 -15.22 13.67
C VAL A 493 -12.22 -15.73 14.31
N SER A 494 -12.60 -17.02 14.10
CA SER A 494 -13.77 -17.65 14.73
C SER A 494 -13.61 -17.91 16.24
N VAL A 495 -12.41 -17.75 16.79
CA VAL A 495 -12.16 -17.93 18.23
C VAL A 495 -12.38 -16.58 18.93
N PRO A 496 -13.37 -16.46 19.85
CA PRO A 496 -13.74 -15.19 20.48
C PRO A 496 -12.59 -14.45 21.17
N GLU A 497 -11.65 -15.17 21.78
CA GLU A 497 -10.50 -14.63 22.50
C GLU A 497 -9.44 -14.04 21.55
N ILE A 498 -9.37 -14.55 20.31
CA ILE A 498 -8.40 -14.13 19.30
C ILE A 498 -9.02 -13.10 18.35
N ASN A 499 -10.24 -13.36 17.88
CA ASN A 499 -11.07 -12.55 16.98
C ASN A 499 -10.27 -11.87 15.84
N VAL A 500 -10.30 -10.54 15.71
CA VAL A 500 -9.63 -9.79 14.61
C VAL A 500 -8.10 -10.02 14.55
N GLN A 501 -7.45 -10.37 15.67
CA GLN A 501 -6.02 -10.68 15.70
C GLN A 501 -5.70 -11.94 14.88
N GLY A 502 -6.68 -12.86 14.74
CA GLY A 502 -6.59 -14.06 13.93
C GLY A 502 -6.26 -13.80 12.45
N ALA A 503 -6.71 -12.67 11.92
CA ALA A 503 -6.36 -12.23 10.56
C ALA A 503 -4.85 -12.00 10.40
N THR A 504 -4.21 -11.48 11.46
CA THR A 504 -2.75 -11.28 11.47
C THR A 504 -1.99 -12.59 11.54
N VAL A 505 -2.50 -13.55 12.33
CA VAL A 505 -1.93 -14.91 12.40
C VAL A 505 -2.01 -15.61 11.04
N GLY A 506 -3.16 -15.50 10.35
CA GLY A 506 -3.32 -15.99 8.98
C GLY A 506 -2.31 -15.39 8.02
N SER A 507 -2.10 -14.08 8.10
CA SER A 507 -1.11 -13.36 7.30
C SER A 507 0.33 -13.79 7.62
N MET A 508 0.66 -13.96 8.91
CA MET A 508 1.97 -14.42 9.38
C MET A 508 2.35 -15.78 8.79
N ILE A 509 1.47 -16.76 8.92
CA ILE A 509 1.70 -18.11 8.41
C ILE A 509 1.82 -18.10 6.89
N THR A 510 0.98 -17.34 6.21
CA THR A 510 1.00 -17.21 4.74
C THR A 510 2.33 -16.64 4.23
N TYR A 511 2.78 -15.52 4.79
CA TYR A 511 4.06 -14.94 4.40
C TYR A 511 5.26 -15.80 4.81
N ALA A 512 5.17 -16.52 5.93
CA ALA A 512 6.20 -17.50 6.33
C ALA A 512 6.31 -18.62 5.28
N ILE A 513 5.19 -19.23 4.88
CA ILE A 513 5.16 -20.24 3.82
C ILE A 513 5.73 -19.66 2.51
N MET A 514 5.28 -18.46 2.13
CA MET A 514 5.73 -17.81 0.90
C MET A 514 7.23 -17.57 0.89
N THR A 515 7.80 -17.13 2.00
CA THR A 515 9.24 -16.87 2.12
C THR A 515 10.04 -18.18 2.16
N ILE A 516 9.65 -19.15 2.98
CA ILE A 516 10.39 -20.41 3.16
C ILE A 516 10.32 -21.26 1.88
N VAL A 517 9.11 -21.46 1.34
CA VAL A 517 8.94 -22.23 0.10
C VAL A 517 9.54 -21.49 -1.10
N GLY A 518 9.37 -20.16 -1.17
CA GLY A 518 10.00 -19.32 -2.21
C GLY A 518 11.52 -19.44 -2.19
N MET A 519 12.15 -19.39 -1.00
CA MET A 519 13.60 -19.57 -0.85
C MET A 519 14.02 -20.99 -1.24
N TYR A 520 13.29 -22.02 -0.81
CA TYR A 520 13.53 -23.39 -1.23
C TYR A 520 13.48 -23.54 -2.76
N LEU A 521 12.48 -22.97 -3.41
CA LEU A 521 12.37 -22.98 -4.86
C LEU A 521 13.52 -22.22 -5.54
N LEU A 522 13.91 -21.07 -4.98
CA LEU A 522 15.06 -20.30 -5.49
C LEU A 522 16.34 -21.14 -5.44
N ILE A 523 16.63 -21.79 -4.32
CA ILE A 523 17.79 -22.69 -4.16
C ILE A 523 17.71 -23.87 -5.13
N LYS A 524 16.55 -24.51 -5.25
CA LYS A 524 16.33 -25.66 -6.13
C LYS A 524 16.57 -25.33 -7.60
N TYR A 525 16.04 -24.22 -8.09
CA TYR A 525 16.14 -23.87 -9.50
C TYR A 525 17.44 -23.14 -9.86
N SER A 526 17.99 -22.32 -8.98
CA SER A 526 19.31 -21.69 -9.19
C SER A 526 20.47 -22.66 -8.99
N LYS A 527 20.25 -23.77 -8.25
CA LYS A 527 21.28 -24.72 -7.79
C LYS A 527 22.38 -24.05 -6.96
N ILE A 528 22.06 -22.95 -6.29
CA ILE A 528 22.96 -22.18 -5.43
C ILE A 528 22.48 -22.32 -3.98
N LYS A 529 23.42 -22.53 -3.08
CA LYS A 529 23.19 -22.50 -1.63
C LYS A 529 23.75 -21.19 -1.08
N PRO A 530 22.92 -20.17 -0.83
CA PRO A 530 23.37 -18.94 -0.19
C PRO A 530 23.70 -19.21 1.29
N ASP A 531 24.64 -18.45 1.84
CA ASP A 531 24.91 -18.46 3.29
C ASP A 531 23.81 -17.66 4.02
N LEU A 532 22.70 -18.35 4.33
CA LEU A 532 21.60 -17.77 5.07
C LEU A 532 21.97 -17.45 6.51
N PHE A 533 22.84 -18.27 7.11
CA PHE A 533 23.22 -18.08 8.50
C PHE A 533 24.06 -16.80 8.68
N GLY A 534 25.10 -16.62 7.87
CA GLY A 534 25.92 -15.42 7.91
C GLY A 534 25.18 -14.14 7.57
N THR A 535 24.17 -14.23 6.68
CA THR A 535 23.39 -13.06 6.23
C THR A 535 22.22 -12.67 7.16
N THR A 536 21.68 -13.61 7.98
CA THR A 536 20.47 -13.35 8.78
C THR A 536 20.74 -13.31 10.28
N VAL A 537 21.61 -14.18 10.82
CA VAL A 537 21.77 -14.32 12.28
C VAL A 537 22.40 -13.07 12.92
N LYS A 538 23.44 -12.50 12.31
CA LYS A 538 24.08 -11.30 12.86
C LYS A 538 23.13 -10.10 12.93
N PRO A 539 22.39 -9.72 11.85
CA PRO A 539 21.36 -8.69 11.93
C PRO A 539 20.25 -8.99 12.95
N LEU A 540 19.87 -10.27 13.10
CA LEU A 540 18.86 -10.66 14.08
C LEU A 540 19.32 -10.42 15.51
N ILE A 541 20.54 -10.81 15.87
CA ILE A 541 21.12 -10.55 17.20
C ILE A 541 21.17 -9.03 17.48
N GLY A 542 21.63 -8.26 16.50
CA GLY A 542 21.64 -6.80 16.60
C GLY A 542 20.25 -6.21 16.82
N ALA A 543 19.27 -6.71 16.09
CA ALA A 543 17.88 -6.24 16.19
C ALA A 543 17.20 -6.64 17.52
N ILE A 544 17.50 -7.81 18.08
CA ILE A 544 17.01 -8.20 19.42
C ILE A 544 17.60 -7.25 20.48
N ALA A 545 18.89 -6.99 20.44
CA ALA A 545 19.52 -6.04 21.36
C ALA A 545 18.95 -4.61 21.21
N SER A 546 18.74 -4.19 19.96
CA SER A 546 18.11 -2.91 19.62
C SER A 546 16.69 -2.80 20.16
N ALA A 547 15.86 -3.82 19.96
CA ALA A 547 14.48 -3.83 20.44
C ALA A 547 14.40 -3.84 21.98
N ALA A 548 15.25 -4.63 22.64
CA ALA A 548 15.33 -4.64 24.10
C ALA A 548 15.77 -3.27 24.67
N SER A 549 16.74 -2.62 24.02
CA SER A 549 17.19 -1.27 24.42
C SER A 549 16.10 -0.21 24.16
N ALA A 550 15.36 -0.32 23.05
CA ALA A 550 14.23 0.56 22.75
C ALA A 550 13.12 0.45 23.82
N PHE A 551 12.76 -0.78 24.16
CA PHE A 551 11.76 -1.06 25.20
C PHE A 551 12.18 -0.49 26.57
N GLY A 552 13.42 -0.77 26.98
CA GLY A 552 13.96 -0.23 28.25
C GLY A 552 14.06 1.29 28.26
N ALA A 553 14.52 1.90 27.18
CA ALA A 553 14.61 3.36 27.06
C ALA A 553 13.22 4.02 27.10
N TYR A 554 12.20 3.40 26.45
CA TYR A 554 10.85 3.92 26.48
C TYR A 554 10.27 3.95 27.90
N HIS A 555 10.32 2.84 28.62
CA HIS A 555 9.78 2.77 29.98
C HIS A 555 10.55 3.65 30.96
N LEU A 556 11.87 3.77 30.78
CA LEU A 556 12.67 4.70 31.58
C LEU A 556 12.25 6.16 31.34
N MET A 557 12.07 6.54 30.06
CA MET A 557 11.63 7.90 29.72
C MET A 557 10.19 8.17 30.19
N GLU A 558 9.29 7.21 30.01
CA GLU A 558 7.90 7.30 30.48
C GLU A 558 7.82 7.50 31.98
N SER A 559 8.66 6.83 32.78
CA SER A 559 8.73 7.00 34.22
C SER A 559 9.24 8.39 34.65
N ILE A 560 10.05 9.06 33.82
CA ILE A 560 10.64 10.38 34.10
C ILE A 560 9.71 11.51 33.63
N ILE A 561 9.16 11.43 32.42
CA ILE A 561 8.41 12.54 31.78
C ILE A 561 6.88 12.32 31.81
N GLY A 562 6.42 11.14 32.24
CA GLY A 562 5.00 10.81 32.32
C GLY A 562 4.42 10.33 30.98
N SER A 563 3.10 10.09 30.94
CA SER A 563 2.36 9.47 29.83
C SER A 563 1.54 10.45 28.97
N ALA A 564 1.77 11.76 29.11
CA ALA A 564 1.12 12.73 28.22
C ALA A 564 1.55 12.52 26.76
N ARG A 565 0.70 12.87 25.79
CA ARG A 565 0.96 12.61 24.35
C ARG A 565 2.32 13.14 23.88
N MET A 566 2.70 14.36 24.29
CA MET A 566 4.03 14.91 23.98
C MET A 566 5.15 14.12 24.65
N SER A 567 4.94 13.64 25.86
CA SER A 567 5.89 12.78 26.58
C SER A 567 6.07 11.45 25.85
N ILE A 568 5.00 10.83 25.38
CA ILE A 568 5.04 9.61 24.54
C ILE A 568 5.86 9.86 23.27
N ALA A 569 5.65 11.00 22.60
CA ALA A 569 6.40 11.36 21.39
C ALA A 569 7.91 11.50 21.66
N VAL A 570 8.29 12.18 22.73
CA VAL A 570 9.68 12.35 23.16
C VAL A 570 10.29 11.00 23.56
N SER A 571 9.56 10.20 24.37
CA SER A 571 10.01 8.88 24.79
C SER A 571 10.25 7.95 23.62
N LEU A 572 9.34 7.94 22.61
CA LEU A 572 9.51 7.18 21.38
C LEU A 572 10.71 7.66 20.56
N ALA A 573 10.88 8.97 20.39
CA ALA A 573 12.02 9.52 19.64
C ALA A 573 13.36 9.14 20.29
N VAL A 574 13.48 9.26 21.60
CA VAL A 574 14.68 8.85 22.36
C VAL A 574 14.89 7.34 22.22
N SER A 575 13.84 6.53 22.38
CA SER A 575 13.92 5.07 22.29
C SER A 575 14.37 4.61 20.91
N ILE A 576 13.85 5.20 19.83
CA ILE A 576 14.27 4.92 18.46
C ILE A 576 15.74 5.32 18.25
N PHE A 577 16.16 6.47 18.77
CA PHE A 577 17.54 6.92 18.67
C PHE A 577 18.52 5.96 19.38
N VAL A 578 18.18 5.55 20.61
CA VAL A 578 18.96 4.55 21.37
C VAL A 578 19.01 3.21 20.62
N ALA A 579 17.87 2.77 20.09
CA ALA A 579 17.77 1.54 19.31
C ALA A 579 18.71 1.53 18.09
N VAL A 580 18.75 2.64 17.35
CA VAL A 580 19.64 2.77 16.16
C VAL A 580 21.11 2.71 16.57
N ILE A 581 21.50 3.42 17.65
CA ILE A 581 22.88 3.39 18.16
C ILE A 581 23.27 1.97 18.58
N VAL A 582 22.45 1.30 19.37
CA VAL A 582 22.72 -0.07 19.83
C VAL A 582 22.80 -1.03 18.66
N TYR A 583 21.89 -0.91 17.67
CA TYR A 583 21.92 -1.74 16.48
C TYR A 583 23.25 -1.63 15.71
N ILE A 584 23.67 -0.40 15.43
CA ILE A 584 24.93 -0.13 14.73
C ILE A 584 26.12 -0.65 15.56
N ALA A 585 26.14 -0.38 16.84
CA ALA A 585 27.23 -0.81 17.74
C ALA A 585 27.36 -2.35 17.76
N VAL A 586 26.25 -3.09 17.89
CA VAL A 586 26.27 -4.56 17.89
C VAL A 586 26.72 -5.11 16.53
N LEU A 587 26.28 -4.53 15.42
CA LEU A 587 26.74 -4.94 14.09
C LEU A 587 28.24 -4.73 13.88
N LEU A 588 28.79 -3.62 14.38
CA LEU A 588 30.24 -3.36 14.34
C LEU A 588 31.03 -4.37 15.18
N ILE A 589 30.54 -4.69 16.40
CA ILE A 589 31.16 -5.70 17.27
C ILE A 589 31.13 -7.08 16.61
N LEU A 590 30.03 -7.46 15.98
CA LEU A 590 29.88 -8.73 15.28
C LEU A 590 30.64 -8.78 13.94
N ARG A 591 31.32 -7.71 13.57
CA ARG A 591 32.04 -7.58 12.28
C ARG A 591 31.13 -7.99 11.11
N PHE A 592 29.95 -7.37 11.05
CA PHE A 592 29.04 -7.61 9.93
C PHE A 592 29.66 -7.01 8.66
N PRO A 593 29.79 -7.76 7.55
CA PRO A 593 30.39 -7.24 6.32
C PRO A 593 29.55 -6.08 5.78
N GLN A 594 30.23 -4.95 5.58
CA GLN A 594 29.63 -3.72 5.01
C GLN A 594 29.29 -3.89 3.53
#